data_b4f1ec1fb8dcbd723a20a14dc7d428db
#
_entry.id   b4f1ec1fb8dcbd723a20a14dc7d428db
#
_cell.length_a   1.000
_cell.length_b   1.000
_cell.length_c   1.000
_cell.angle_alpha   90.00
_cell.angle_beta   90.00
_cell.angle_gamma   90.00
#
_symmetry.space_group_name_H-M   'P 1'
#
loop_
_entity.id
_entity.type
_entity.pdbx_description
1 polymer ?
#
loop_
_entity_poly.entity_id
_entity_poly.type
_entity_poly.pdbx_seq_one_letter_code
_entity_poly.pdbx_strand_id
1 'polypeptide(L)'
;TVEPGEIFGLLGPNGAGKTTSIRIILDIMKPDRGSISILGGAMDELKKNKIGYLPEERGLYQDITLDKCLSYLASLKNLDSSTARKRIDEYLVKFDLADHRKKKLKEMSKGMQQKAQLIATLVHDPDIIIIDEPFNALDPVNTQMVKDLLVEQKQRGKTVVMCTHQMHQVEELCDRLVLINKGKVMLYGELTAIRKQYAGHDIRIRTTSPLPAVIAGIESIEKENGGYLLKPASGSTSQSMLRSLVEHNITLEQFEIATPTLDDIFIQVVTGSGEGA
;
A
#
# COMPACT_ATOMS: atom_id res chain seq x y z
N THR A 1 6.92 -12.89 -7.74
CA THR A 1 7.93 -13.02 -6.66
C THR A 1 7.90 -11.78 -5.80
N VAL A 2 8.10 -11.94 -4.50
CA VAL A 2 8.33 -10.85 -3.54
C VAL A 2 9.76 -11.00 -3.04
N GLU A 3 10.52 -9.90 -3.07
CA GLU A 3 11.93 -9.92 -2.69
C GLU A 3 12.11 -9.65 -1.19
N PRO A 4 13.16 -10.17 -0.56
CA PRO A 4 13.43 -9.89 0.85
C PRO A 4 13.67 -8.39 1.12
N GLY A 5 13.07 -7.87 2.19
CA GLY A 5 13.32 -6.50 2.65
C GLY A 5 12.59 -5.41 1.85
N GLU A 6 11.59 -5.76 1.04
CA GLU A 6 10.75 -4.79 0.32
C GLU A 6 9.37 -4.62 0.97
N ILE A 7 8.70 -3.52 0.64
CA ILE A 7 7.26 -3.37 0.81
C ILE A 7 6.61 -3.65 -0.55
N PHE A 8 5.86 -4.74 -0.62
CA PHE A 8 5.21 -5.20 -1.84
C PHE A 8 3.70 -4.96 -1.77
N GLY A 9 3.14 -4.30 -2.78
CA GLY A 9 1.72 -4.01 -2.89
C GLY A 9 0.94 -5.10 -3.63
N LEU A 10 -0.09 -5.66 -3.01
CA LEU A 10 -1.09 -6.51 -3.65
C LEU A 10 -2.38 -5.71 -3.86
N LEU A 11 -2.58 -5.22 -5.06
CA LEU A 11 -3.63 -4.28 -5.44
C LEU A 11 -4.76 -4.93 -6.23
N GLY A 12 -5.90 -4.29 -6.17
CA GLY A 12 -7.04 -4.62 -7.01
C GLY A 12 -8.37 -4.24 -6.36
N PRO A 13 -9.46 -4.17 -7.13
CA PRO A 13 -10.77 -3.88 -6.61
C PRO A 13 -11.28 -4.99 -5.68
N ASN A 14 -12.41 -4.71 -5.00
CA ASN A 14 -13.08 -5.73 -4.20
C ASN A 14 -13.51 -6.91 -5.09
N GLY A 15 -13.30 -8.13 -4.61
CA GLY A 15 -13.57 -9.34 -5.39
C GLY A 15 -12.51 -9.70 -6.43
N ALA A 16 -11.40 -8.96 -6.56
CA ALA A 16 -10.33 -9.27 -7.50
C ALA A 16 -9.56 -10.57 -7.21
N GLY A 17 -9.67 -11.11 -5.98
CA GLY A 17 -8.97 -12.32 -5.55
C GLY A 17 -7.80 -12.08 -4.58
N LYS A 18 -7.61 -10.86 -4.08
CA LYS A 18 -6.51 -10.49 -3.17
C LYS A 18 -6.50 -11.35 -1.90
N THR A 19 -7.57 -11.31 -1.11
CA THR A 19 -7.68 -12.07 0.14
C THR A 19 -7.61 -13.59 -0.09
N THR A 20 -8.17 -14.08 -1.20
CA THR A 20 -8.04 -15.49 -1.59
C THR A 20 -6.57 -15.85 -1.83
N SER A 21 -5.83 -15.02 -2.55
CA SER A 21 -4.39 -15.21 -2.78
C SER A 21 -3.60 -15.26 -1.47
N ILE A 22 -3.89 -14.33 -0.54
CA ILE A 22 -3.27 -14.33 0.79
C ILE A 22 -3.58 -15.63 1.56
N ARG A 23 -4.85 -16.07 1.56
CA ARG A 23 -5.25 -17.32 2.24
C ARG A 23 -4.55 -18.55 1.66
N ILE A 24 -4.31 -18.57 0.36
CA ILE A 24 -3.55 -19.65 -0.30
C ILE A 24 -2.05 -19.54 0.06
N ILE A 25 -1.46 -18.34 0.07
CA ILE A 25 -0.07 -18.11 0.48
C ILE A 25 0.16 -18.60 1.92
N LEU A 26 -0.80 -18.36 2.82
CA LEU A 26 -0.74 -18.75 4.23
C LEU A 26 -1.11 -20.22 4.49
N ASP A 27 -1.38 -21.00 3.45
CA ASP A 27 -1.83 -22.40 3.54
C ASP A 27 -3.14 -22.58 4.32
N ILE A 28 -3.98 -21.54 4.39
CA ILE A 28 -5.34 -21.59 4.93
C ILE A 28 -6.29 -22.23 3.89
N MET A 29 -6.00 -22.00 2.62
CA MET A 29 -6.71 -22.61 1.47
C MET A 29 -5.69 -23.29 0.57
N LYS A 30 -6.05 -24.42 -0.02
CA LYS A 30 -5.21 -25.11 -1.02
C LYS A 30 -5.50 -24.56 -2.42
N PRO A 31 -4.46 -24.35 -3.26
CA PRO A 31 -4.67 -23.99 -4.65
C PRO A 31 -5.20 -25.20 -5.44
N ASP A 32 -6.09 -24.99 -6.40
CA ASP A 32 -6.54 -26.03 -7.32
C ASP A 32 -5.40 -26.50 -8.25
N ARG A 33 -4.50 -25.58 -8.61
CA ARG A 33 -3.35 -25.83 -9.48
C ARG A 33 -2.20 -24.89 -9.11
N GLY A 34 -0.98 -25.29 -9.50
CA GLY A 34 0.23 -24.50 -9.25
C GLY A 34 0.86 -24.80 -7.89
N SER A 35 1.88 -24.05 -7.55
CA SER A 35 2.62 -24.20 -6.29
C SER A 35 3.00 -22.83 -5.73
N ILE A 36 3.16 -22.78 -4.42
CA ILE A 36 3.63 -21.60 -3.68
C ILE A 36 4.91 -21.98 -2.95
N SER A 37 5.90 -21.10 -3.07
CA SER A 37 7.14 -21.17 -2.28
C SER A 37 7.22 -19.94 -1.39
N ILE A 38 7.42 -20.15 -0.10
CA ILE A 38 7.63 -19.09 0.89
C ILE A 38 8.85 -19.46 1.74
N LEU A 39 9.75 -18.50 1.95
CA LEU A 39 11.01 -18.75 2.67
C LEU A 39 11.75 -19.99 2.12
N GLY A 40 11.85 -20.09 0.79
CA GLY A 40 12.61 -21.14 0.11
C GLY A 40 11.93 -22.51 -0.03
N GLY A 41 10.62 -22.63 0.21
CA GLY A 41 9.92 -23.91 0.04
C GLY A 41 8.41 -23.84 0.35
N ALA A 42 7.76 -25.00 0.40
CA ALA A 42 6.37 -25.08 0.81
C ALA A 42 6.17 -24.59 2.26
N MET A 43 4.95 -24.18 2.61
CA MET A 43 4.59 -23.76 3.96
C MET A 43 4.74 -24.93 4.95
N ASP A 44 5.25 -24.62 6.13
CA ASP A 44 5.35 -25.51 7.29
C ASP A 44 5.13 -24.71 8.58
N GLU A 45 5.03 -25.42 9.73
CA GLU A 45 4.78 -24.81 11.03
C GLU A 45 5.91 -23.87 11.49
N LEU A 46 7.16 -24.14 11.13
CA LEU A 46 8.29 -23.28 11.49
C LEU A 46 8.21 -21.95 10.72
N LYS A 47 7.84 -22.02 9.45
CA LYS A 47 7.64 -20.82 8.61
C LYS A 47 6.45 -19.99 9.06
N LYS A 48 5.35 -20.63 9.51
CA LYS A 48 4.19 -19.91 10.08
C LYS A 48 4.56 -19.05 11.28
N ASN A 49 5.55 -19.48 12.08
CA ASN A 49 6.06 -18.67 13.21
C ASN A 49 6.88 -17.44 12.77
N LYS A 50 7.36 -17.43 11.53
CA LYS A 50 8.11 -16.32 10.93
C LYS A 50 7.21 -15.34 10.17
N ILE A 51 5.90 -15.60 10.15
CA ILE A 51 4.93 -14.78 9.40
C ILE A 51 3.98 -14.12 10.38
N GLY A 52 3.89 -12.79 10.29
CA GLY A 52 2.82 -11.99 10.88
C GLY A 52 1.71 -11.79 9.87
N TYR A 53 0.47 -12.08 10.24
CA TYR A 53 -0.70 -11.84 9.37
C TYR A 53 -1.73 -10.98 10.09
N LEU A 54 -2.07 -9.86 9.47
CA LEU A 54 -3.18 -8.99 9.84
C LEU A 54 -4.32 -9.20 8.84
N PRO A 55 -5.40 -9.89 9.18
CA PRO A 55 -6.58 -9.99 8.32
C PRO A 55 -7.39 -8.69 8.31
N GLU A 56 -8.16 -8.47 7.24
CA GLU A 56 -9.12 -7.37 7.15
C GLU A 56 -10.17 -7.42 8.26
N GLU A 57 -10.68 -8.62 8.55
CA GLU A 57 -11.63 -8.84 9.63
C GLU A 57 -10.95 -8.91 11.00
N ARG A 58 -11.59 -8.35 12.02
CA ARG A 58 -11.03 -8.34 13.37
C ARG A 58 -11.12 -9.71 14.03
N GLY A 59 -9.96 -10.32 14.23
CA GLY A 59 -9.82 -11.66 14.84
C GLY A 59 -9.47 -11.65 16.33
N LEU A 60 -9.62 -10.52 17.04
CA LEU A 60 -9.25 -10.46 18.46
C LEU A 60 -10.38 -10.95 19.37
N TYR A 61 -10.02 -11.63 20.46
CA TYR A 61 -10.94 -12.15 21.47
C TYR A 61 -11.61 -11.02 22.27
N GLN A 62 -12.86 -10.71 21.97
CA GLN A 62 -13.56 -9.52 22.44
C GLN A 62 -13.80 -9.48 23.96
N ASP A 63 -13.94 -10.63 24.62
CA ASP A 63 -14.33 -10.73 26.03
C ASP A 63 -13.17 -10.77 27.03
N ILE A 64 -11.93 -10.81 26.55
CA ILE A 64 -10.72 -10.77 27.37
C ILE A 64 -10.03 -9.41 27.30
N THR A 65 -9.16 -9.13 28.25
CA THR A 65 -8.40 -7.87 28.28
C THR A 65 -7.33 -7.83 27.18
N LEU A 66 -6.96 -6.62 26.75
CA LEU A 66 -5.91 -6.40 25.75
C LEU A 66 -4.63 -7.16 26.13
N ASP A 67 -4.15 -7.00 27.36
CA ASP A 67 -2.93 -7.68 27.85
C ASP A 67 -3.02 -9.21 27.73
N LYS A 68 -4.12 -9.81 28.17
CA LYS A 68 -4.33 -11.26 28.07
C LYS A 68 -4.41 -11.73 26.63
N CYS A 69 -5.07 -10.96 25.77
CA CYS A 69 -5.17 -11.29 24.33
C CYS A 69 -3.81 -11.29 23.66
N LEU A 70 -3.02 -10.23 23.82
CA LEU A 70 -1.71 -10.10 23.24
C LEU A 70 -0.75 -11.18 23.76
N SER A 71 -0.74 -11.45 25.07
CA SER A 71 0.09 -12.50 25.67
C SER A 71 -0.27 -13.89 25.14
N TYR A 72 -1.56 -14.17 24.98
CA TYR A 72 -2.02 -15.45 24.40
C TYR A 72 -1.59 -15.59 22.94
N LEU A 73 -1.80 -14.57 22.12
CA LEU A 73 -1.40 -14.61 20.70
C LEU A 73 0.13 -14.72 20.53
N ALA A 74 0.91 -14.07 21.39
CA ALA A 74 2.36 -14.22 21.43
C ALA A 74 2.77 -15.65 21.78
N SER A 75 2.10 -16.31 22.74
CA SER A 75 2.38 -17.69 23.11
C SER A 75 2.12 -18.69 21.99
N LEU A 76 1.09 -18.45 21.15
CA LEU A 76 0.82 -19.27 19.96
C LEU A 76 1.94 -19.21 18.91
N LYS A 77 2.79 -18.18 18.98
CA LYS A 77 3.99 -18.02 18.15
C LYS A 77 5.27 -18.51 18.83
N ASN A 78 5.14 -19.32 19.88
CA ASN A 78 6.24 -19.87 20.67
C ASN A 78 7.17 -18.82 21.29
N LEU A 79 6.67 -17.60 21.54
CA LEU A 79 7.43 -16.55 22.21
C LEU A 79 7.44 -16.82 23.73
N ASP A 80 8.61 -16.80 24.35
CA ASP A 80 8.69 -16.94 25.81
C ASP A 80 8.02 -15.75 26.53
N SER A 81 7.50 -16.00 27.73
CA SER A 81 6.66 -15.03 28.45
C SER A 81 7.40 -13.74 28.80
N SER A 82 8.71 -13.78 29.04
CA SER A 82 9.49 -12.60 29.40
C SER A 82 9.71 -11.69 28.20
N THR A 83 10.11 -12.26 27.07
CA THR A 83 10.25 -11.56 25.79
C THR A 83 8.92 -11.03 25.29
N ALA A 84 7.85 -11.85 25.36
CA ALA A 84 6.51 -11.43 25.00
C ALA A 84 6.08 -10.19 25.79
N ARG A 85 6.25 -10.22 27.12
CA ARG A 85 5.87 -9.10 27.98
C ARG A 85 6.63 -7.82 27.62
N LYS A 86 7.95 -7.91 27.47
CA LYS A 86 8.79 -6.77 27.10
C LYS A 86 8.32 -6.14 25.80
N ARG A 87 8.12 -6.94 24.74
CA ARG A 87 7.70 -6.44 23.43
C ARG A 87 6.29 -5.90 23.45
N ILE A 88 5.36 -6.54 24.19
CA ILE A 88 4.00 -6.02 24.37
C ILE A 88 4.05 -4.65 25.04
N ASP A 89 4.85 -4.48 26.10
CA ASP A 89 4.97 -3.21 26.80
C ASP A 89 5.51 -2.11 25.86
N GLU A 90 6.55 -2.39 25.09
CA GLU A 90 7.11 -1.48 24.09
C GLU A 90 6.07 -1.06 23.04
N TYR A 91 5.33 -2.02 22.48
CA TYR A 91 4.28 -1.72 21.50
C TYR A 91 3.07 -1.00 22.09
N LEU A 92 2.65 -1.33 23.31
CA LEU A 92 1.55 -0.63 23.97
C LEU A 92 1.86 0.84 24.18
N VAL A 93 3.11 1.19 24.53
CA VAL A 93 3.57 2.58 24.60
C VAL A 93 3.58 3.21 23.22
N LYS A 94 4.19 2.56 22.22
CA LYS A 94 4.30 3.07 20.85
C LYS A 94 2.94 3.38 20.21
N PHE A 95 1.92 2.57 20.51
CA PHE A 95 0.57 2.71 19.95
C PHE A 95 -0.39 3.50 20.86
N ASP A 96 0.10 4.09 21.96
CA ASP A 96 -0.73 4.82 22.94
C ASP A 96 -1.89 3.97 23.49
N LEU A 97 -1.58 2.73 23.86
CA LEU A 97 -2.51 1.76 24.42
C LEU A 97 -2.14 1.30 25.85
N ALA A 98 -1.07 1.83 26.45
CA ALA A 98 -0.55 1.41 27.74
C ALA A 98 -1.61 1.50 28.85
N ASP A 99 -2.36 2.61 28.92
CA ASP A 99 -3.43 2.85 29.90
C ASP A 99 -4.66 1.97 29.67
N HIS A 100 -4.76 1.35 28.51
CA HIS A 100 -5.88 0.52 28.11
C HIS A 100 -5.63 -0.98 28.25
N ARG A 101 -4.45 -1.40 28.76
CA ARG A 101 -4.06 -2.81 28.82
C ARG A 101 -5.03 -3.72 29.58
N LYS A 102 -5.73 -3.19 30.61
CA LYS A 102 -6.73 -3.90 31.43
C LYS A 102 -8.15 -3.83 30.87
N LYS A 103 -8.42 -3.04 29.83
CA LYS A 103 -9.72 -2.97 29.18
C LYS A 103 -9.99 -4.22 28.36
N LYS A 104 -11.24 -4.66 28.30
CA LYS A 104 -11.68 -5.71 27.36
C LYS A 104 -11.68 -5.15 25.94
N LEU A 105 -11.36 -5.97 24.97
CA LEU A 105 -11.28 -5.55 23.58
C LEU A 105 -12.61 -4.98 23.05
N LYS A 106 -13.75 -5.53 23.46
CA LYS A 106 -15.08 -4.99 23.11
C LYS A 106 -15.36 -3.57 23.62
N GLU A 107 -14.62 -3.12 24.63
CA GLU A 107 -14.74 -1.76 25.23
C GLU A 107 -13.83 -0.74 24.51
N MET A 108 -13.02 -1.18 23.56
CA MET A 108 -12.09 -0.36 22.81
C MET A 108 -12.72 0.12 21.50
N SER A 109 -12.32 1.33 21.06
CA SER A 109 -12.74 1.85 19.75
C SER A 109 -12.21 0.98 18.61
N LYS A 110 -12.82 1.14 17.43
CA LYS A 110 -12.37 0.43 16.23
C LYS A 110 -10.89 0.66 15.91
N GLY A 111 -10.42 1.92 16.01
CA GLY A 111 -9.02 2.25 15.79
C GLY A 111 -8.09 1.64 16.84
N MET A 112 -8.49 1.61 18.12
CA MET A 112 -7.74 0.94 19.18
C MET A 112 -7.64 -0.58 18.94
N GLN A 113 -8.71 -1.22 18.49
CA GLN A 113 -8.70 -2.64 18.13
C GLN A 113 -7.79 -2.91 16.93
N GLN A 114 -7.75 -2.00 15.95
CA GLN A 114 -6.82 -2.11 14.81
C GLN A 114 -5.36 -2.04 15.25
N LYS A 115 -5.04 -1.08 16.14
CA LYS A 115 -3.72 -0.99 16.77
C LYS A 115 -3.36 -2.27 17.54
N ALA A 116 -4.29 -2.82 18.30
CA ALA A 116 -4.09 -4.06 19.03
C ALA A 116 -3.81 -5.26 18.10
N GLN A 117 -4.49 -5.34 16.94
CA GLN A 117 -4.21 -6.35 15.93
C GLN A 117 -2.83 -6.20 15.32
N LEU A 118 -2.39 -4.95 15.04
CA LEU A 118 -1.03 -4.69 14.57
C LEU A 118 0.02 -5.15 15.60
N ILE A 119 -0.19 -4.89 16.88
CA ILE A 119 0.69 -5.39 17.94
C ILE A 119 0.74 -6.93 17.90
N ALA A 120 -0.41 -7.58 17.86
CA ALA A 120 -0.49 -9.05 17.80
C ALA A 120 0.24 -9.62 16.58
N THR A 121 0.19 -8.92 15.45
CA THR A 121 0.87 -9.31 14.20
C THR A 121 2.38 -9.19 14.30
N LEU A 122 2.90 -8.23 15.08
CA LEU A 122 4.33 -7.87 15.10
C LEU A 122 5.09 -8.37 16.35
N VAL A 123 4.38 -8.71 17.43
CA VAL A 123 4.99 -9.00 18.74
C VAL A 123 6.01 -10.14 18.71
N HIS A 124 5.84 -11.11 17.81
CA HIS A 124 6.75 -12.24 17.66
C HIS A 124 7.94 -11.96 16.72
N ASP A 125 8.05 -10.71 16.20
CA ASP A 125 9.14 -10.24 15.33
C ASP A 125 9.27 -11.04 14.03
N PRO A 126 8.20 -11.11 13.22
CA PRO A 126 8.18 -11.93 12.01
C PRO A 126 9.21 -11.47 10.96
N ASP A 127 9.62 -12.39 10.08
CA ASP A 127 10.46 -12.09 8.91
C ASP A 127 9.61 -11.56 7.75
N ILE A 128 8.34 -12.03 7.65
CA ILE A 128 7.37 -11.60 6.65
C ILE A 128 6.12 -11.09 7.36
N ILE A 129 5.65 -9.93 6.95
CA ILE A 129 4.46 -9.26 7.48
C ILE A 129 3.46 -9.15 6.33
N ILE A 130 2.31 -9.84 6.42
CA ILE A 130 1.23 -9.77 5.46
C ILE A 130 0.07 -9.00 6.10
N ILE A 131 -0.38 -7.92 5.46
CA ILE A 131 -1.37 -7.03 6.03
C ILE A 131 -2.48 -6.79 5.01
N ASP A 132 -3.70 -7.13 5.38
CA ASP A 132 -4.89 -6.89 4.57
C ASP A 132 -5.61 -5.64 5.09
N GLU A 133 -5.68 -4.59 4.26
CA GLU A 133 -6.29 -3.28 4.53
C GLU A 133 -5.80 -2.61 5.85
N PRO A 134 -4.49 -2.32 5.99
CA PRO A 134 -3.88 -1.87 7.24
C PRO A 134 -4.42 -0.53 7.78
N PHE A 135 -4.95 0.32 6.91
CA PHE A 135 -5.36 1.68 7.25
C PHE A 135 -6.86 1.83 7.52
N ASN A 136 -7.63 0.75 7.39
CA ASN A 136 -9.06 0.78 7.63
C ASN A 136 -9.39 1.20 9.07
N ALA A 137 -10.35 2.14 9.21
CA ALA A 137 -10.83 2.68 10.48
C ALA A 137 -9.79 3.46 11.31
N LEU A 138 -8.68 3.90 10.70
CA LEU A 138 -7.70 4.79 11.30
C LEU A 138 -7.95 6.24 10.84
N ASP A 139 -7.74 7.18 11.75
CA ASP A 139 -7.64 8.59 11.42
C ASP A 139 -6.27 8.91 10.77
N PRO A 140 -6.07 10.11 10.19
CA PRO A 140 -4.83 10.46 9.51
C PRO A 140 -3.57 10.33 10.37
N VAL A 141 -3.63 10.67 11.67
CA VAL A 141 -2.48 10.59 12.58
C VAL A 141 -2.07 9.13 12.80
N ASN A 142 -3.07 8.27 13.08
CA ASN A 142 -2.84 6.85 13.27
C ASN A 142 -2.43 6.14 11.97
N THR A 143 -2.94 6.59 10.82
CA THR A 143 -2.50 6.12 9.50
C THR A 143 -1.01 6.41 9.29
N GLN A 144 -0.55 7.64 9.58
CA GLN A 144 0.86 7.98 9.45
C GLN A 144 1.73 7.13 10.38
N MET A 145 1.32 6.94 11.63
CA MET A 145 2.05 6.09 12.57
C MET A 145 2.20 4.64 12.04
N VAL A 146 1.17 4.08 11.41
CA VAL A 146 1.26 2.73 10.80
C VAL A 146 2.19 2.73 9.60
N LYS A 147 2.16 3.76 8.74
CA LYS A 147 3.11 3.91 7.62
C LYS A 147 4.55 3.93 8.11
N ASP A 148 4.84 4.76 9.10
CA ASP A 148 6.17 4.86 9.70
C ASP A 148 6.63 3.53 10.28
N LEU A 149 5.72 2.79 10.92
CA LEU A 149 5.99 1.46 11.43
C LEU A 149 6.34 0.47 10.32
N LEU A 150 5.63 0.47 9.19
CA LEU A 150 5.92 -0.44 8.06
C LEU A 150 7.27 -0.11 7.43
N VAL A 151 7.60 1.17 7.29
CA VAL A 151 8.91 1.63 6.81
C VAL A 151 10.01 1.19 7.79
N GLU A 152 9.81 1.32 9.10
CA GLU A 152 10.75 0.84 10.12
C GLU A 152 10.95 -0.69 10.02
N GLN A 153 9.89 -1.47 9.82
CA GLN A 153 10.04 -2.92 9.64
C GLN A 153 10.86 -3.25 8.39
N LYS A 154 10.62 -2.57 7.27
CA LYS A 154 11.45 -2.70 6.07
C LYS A 154 12.92 -2.35 6.33
N GLN A 155 13.21 -1.24 7.03
CA GLN A 155 14.57 -0.84 7.39
C GLN A 155 15.29 -1.87 8.27
N ARG A 156 14.53 -2.64 9.06
CA ARG A 156 15.03 -3.78 9.83
C ARG A 156 15.22 -5.05 8.99
N GLY A 157 15.04 -4.97 7.67
CA GLY A 157 15.19 -6.10 6.73
C GLY A 157 13.98 -7.03 6.65
N LYS A 158 12.84 -6.66 7.26
CA LYS A 158 11.60 -7.44 7.15
C LYS A 158 10.93 -7.21 5.80
N THR A 159 10.25 -8.23 5.30
CA THR A 159 9.45 -8.14 4.07
C THR A 159 8.00 -7.86 4.42
N VAL A 160 7.41 -6.85 3.79
CA VAL A 160 6.02 -6.48 4.00
C VAL A 160 5.21 -6.72 2.73
N VAL A 161 4.12 -7.45 2.82
CA VAL A 161 3.11 -7.59 1.76
C VAL A 161 1.86 -6.85 2.20
N MET A 162 1.58 -5.73 1.57
CA MET A 162 0.43 -4.89 1.86
C MET A 162 -0.65 -5.09 0.81
N CYS A 163 -1.80 -5.59 1.25
CA CYS A 163 -2.97 -5.74 0.41
C CYS A 163 -3.91 -4.56 0.64
N THR A 164 -4.28 -3.86 -0.42
CA THR A 164 -5.21 -2.73 -0.35
C THR A 164 -5.85 -2.43 -1.70
N HIS A 165 -6.97 -1.72 -1.66
CA HIS A 165 -7.60 -1.12 -2.83
C HIS A 165 -7.28 0.38 -2.98
N GLN A 166 -6.54 0.97 -2.01
CA GLN A 166 -6.20 2.39 -1.96
C GLN A 166 -4.86 2.64 -2.69
N MET A 167 -4.92 3.05 -3.96
CA MET A 167 -3.76 3.20 -4.83
C MET A 167 -2.72 4.19 -4.28
N HIS A 168 -3.17 5.32 -3.72
CA HIS A 168 -2.27 6.34 -3.15
C HIS A 168 -1.38 5.82 -2.00
N GLN A 169 -1.89 4.85 -1.21
CA GLN A 169 -1.09 4.26 -0.13
C GLN A 169 0.06 3.40 -0.68
N VAL A 170 -0.19 2.75 -1.82
CA VAL A 170 0.83 1.95 -2.49
C VAL A 170 1.88 2.84 -3.14
N GLU A 171 1.46 3.95 -3.77
CA GLU A 171 2.38 4.94 -4.34
C GLU A 171 3.36 5.51 -3.32
N GLU A 172 2.91 5.64 -2.08
CA GLU A 172 3.71 6.21 -1.01
C GLU A 172 4.66 5.20 -0.35
N LEU A 173 4.26 3.93 -0.26
CA LEU A 173 4.95 2.96 0.59
C LEU A 173 5.65 1.83 -0.18
N CYS A 174 5.12 1.41 -1.33
CA CYS A 174 5.55 0.18 -1.98
C CYS A 174 6.72 0.40 -2.93
N ASP A 175 7.65 -0.53 -2.93
CA ASP A 175 8.74 -0.61 -3.91
C ASP A 175 8.26 -1.25 -5.20
N ARG A 176 7.51 -2.35 -5.06
CA ARG A 176 6.98 -3.17 -6.14
C ARG A 176 5.52 -3.50 -5.87
N LEU A 177 4.81 -3.84 -6.93
CA LEU A 177 3.40 -4.19 -6.81
C LEU A 177 2.98 -5.28 -7.80
N VAL A 178 1.84 -5.88 -7.48
CA VAL A 178 1.00 -6.62 -8.42
C VAL A 178 -0.40 -6.05 -8.38
N LEU A 179 -0.96 -5.76 -9.54
CA LEU A 179 -2.35 -5.38 -9.72
C LEU A 179 -3.13 -6.59 -10.24
N ILE A 180 -4.15 -6.99 -9.48
CA ILE A 180 -5.03 -8.10 -9.84
C ILE A 180 -6.42 -7.57 -10.16
N ASN A 181 -7.01 -8.06 -11.24
CA ASN A 181 -8.40 -7.80 -11.58
C ASN A 181 -9.07 -9.09 -12.06
N LYS A 182 -10.23 -9.45 -11.49
CA LYS A 182 -10.99 -10.68 -11.83
C LYS A 182 -10.09 -11.94 -11.86
N GLY A 183 -9.21 -12.08 -10.87
CA GLY A 183 -8.28 -13.21 -10.74
C GLY A 183 -7.11 -13.22 -11.72
N LYS A 184 -6.94 -12.19 -12.54
CA LYS A 184 -5.83 -12.07 -13.49
C LYS A 184 -4.84 -11.01 -13.05
N VAL A 185 -3.56 -11.27 -13.24
CA VAL A 185 -2.50 -10.27 -13.03
C VAL A 185 -2.53 -9.30 -14.21
N MET A 186 -2.76 -8.04 -13.93
CA MET A 186 -2.82 -6.95 -14.91
C MET A 186 -1.48 -6.22 -15.02
N LEU A 187 -0.83 -5.97 -13.87
CA LEU A 187 0.47 -5.32 -13.77
C LEU A 187 1.31 -6.05 -12.71
N TYR A 188 2.63 -6.06 -12.93
CA TYR A 188 3.58 -6.57 -11.96
C TYR A 188 4.95 -5.95 -12.20
N GLY A 189 5.57 -5.42 -11.17
CA GLY A 189 6.92 -4.85 -11.28
C GLY A 189 7.22 -3.77 -10.25
N GLU A 190 8.31 -3.07 -10.46
CA GLU A 190 8.68 -1.90 -9.67
C GLU A 190 7.73 -0.74 -9.94
N LEU A 191 7.30 -0.06 -8.90
CA LEU A 191 6.38 1.08 -8.99
C LEU A 191 6.92 2.17 -9.92
N THR A 192 8.19 2.51 -9.77
CA THR A 192 8.86 3.53 -10.61
C THR A 192 8.94 3.13 -12.09
N ALA A 193 9.22 1.86 -12.38
CA ALA A 193 9.25 1.34 -13.74
C ALA A 193 7.85 1.32 -14.38
N ILE A 194 6.83 0.89 -13.63
CA ILE A 194 5.43 0.93 -14.07
C ILE A 194 5.03 2.38 -14.39
N ARG A 195 5.21 3.31 -13.48
CA ARG A 195 4.85 4.73 -13.72
C ARG A 195 5.58 5.31 -14.93
N LYS A 196 6.86 4.97 -15.12
CA LYS A 196 7.63 5.41 -16.29
C LYS A 196 7.11 4.80 -17.61
N GLN A 197 6.67 3.55 -17.60
CA GLN A 197 6.10 2.89 -18.78
C GLN A 197 4.79 3.56 -19.24
N TYR A 198 3.99 4.06 -18.30
CA TYR A 198 2.71 4.75 -18.56
C TYR A 198 2.85 6.28 -18.54
N ALA A 199 4.05 6.81 -18.28
CA ALA A 199 4.30 8.25 -18.34
C ALA A 199 4.10 8.73 -19.79
N GLY A 200 3.17 9.65 -19.96
CA GLY A 200 2.99 10.41 -21.19
C GLY A 200 4.02 11.55 -21.32
N HIS A 201 3.77 12.40 -22.28
CA HIS A 201 4.49 13.67 -22.45
C HIS A 201 3.68 14.86 -21.92
N ASP A 202 2.59 14.58 -21.20
CA ASP A 202 1.72 15.60 -20.65
C ASP A 202 2.47 16.44 -19.62
N ILE A 203 2.15 17.73 -19.59
CA ILE A 203 2.79 18.69 -18.70
C ILE A 203 1.75 19.24 -17.74
N ARG A 204 2.02 19.17 -16.47
CA ARG A 204 1.21 19.87 -15.44
C ARG A 204 1.84 21.20 -15.15
N ILE A 205 1.04 22.28 -15.23
CA ILE A 205 1.48 23.60 -14.85
C ILE A 205 0.56 24.20 -13.79
N ARG A 206 1.17 25.06 -12.97
CA ARG A 206 0.43 26.00 -12.13
C ARG A 206 0.81 27.43 -12.53
N THR A 207 -0.20 28.25 -12.73
CA THR A 207 -0.01 29.65 -13.16
C THR A 207 -1.16 30.51 -12.64
N THR A 208 -0.84 31.76 -12.31
CA THR A 208 -1.81 32.80 -12.00
C THR A 208 -2.20 33.60 -13.25
N SER A 209 -1.44 33.45 -14.35
CA SER A 209 -1.75 34.11 -15.62
C SER A 209 -2.87 33.39 -16.37
N PRO A 210 -3.77 34.10 -17.05
CA PRO A 210 -4.74 33.48 -17.94
C PRO A 210 -4.02 32.80 -19.11
N LEU A 211 -4.42 31.57 -19.44
CA LEU A 211 -3.85 30.82 -20.56
C LEU A 211 -4.58 31.23 -21.86
N PRO A 212 -3.85 31.51 -22.96
CA PRO A 212 -4.42 31.64 -24.30
C PRO A 212 -5.13 30.32 -24.69
N ALA A 213 -6.17 30.44 -25.51
CA ALA A 213 -6.90 29.27 -26.01
C ALA A 213 -6.03 28.36 -26.90
N VAL A 214 -5.03 28.92 -27.55
CA VAL A 214 -4.07 28.19 -28.40
C VAL A 214 -2.65 28.61 -28.06
N ILE A 215 -1.81 27.62 -27.81
CA ILE A 215 -0.37 27.80 -27.52
C ILE A 215 0.39 26.83 -28.44
N ALA A 216 1.43 27.33 -29.10
CA ALA A 216 2.22 26.51 -30.02
C ALA A 216 2.82 25.31 -29.28
N GLY A 217 2.65 24.11 -29.89
CA GLY A 217 3.15 22.85 -29.31
C GLY A 217 2.25 22.21 -28.28
N ILE A 218 1.07 22.80 -28.00
CA ILE A 218 0.04 22.26 -27.09
C ILE A 218 -1.18 21.88 -27.89
N GLU A 219 -1.64 20.64 -27.80
CA GLU A 219 -2.82 20.11 -28.48
C GLU A 219 -4.09 20.43 -27.68
N SER A 220 -4.08 20.21 -26.37
CA SER A 220 -5.21 20.51 -25.49
C SER A 220 -4.75 21.03 -24.12
N ILE A 221 -5.63 21.83 -23.51
CA ILE A 221 -5.44 22.40 -22.17
C ILE A 221 -6.65 21.97 -21.34
N GLU A 222 -6.41 21.13 -20.34
CA GLU A 222 -7.43 20.66 -19.39
C GLU A 222 -7.22 21.34 -18.05
N LYS A 223 -8.28 21.89 -17.45
CA LYS A 223 -8.20 22.53 -16.13
C LYS A 223 -8.28 21.47 -15.05
N GLU A 224 -7.28 21.41 -14.18
CA GLU A 224 -7.26 20.58 -13.00
C GLU A 224 -7.38 21.42 -11.70
N ASN A 225 -7.54 20.73 -10.55
CA ASN A 225 -7.55 21.40 -9.25
C ASN A 225 -6.21 22.13 -9.00
N GLY A 226 -6.24 23.45 -9.09
CA GLY A 226 -5.08 24.32 -8.82
C GLY A 226 -4.10 24.50 -9.98
N GLY A 227 -4.43 24.07 -11.23
CA GLY A 227 -3.56 24.22 -12.37
C GLY A 227 -4.17 23.76 -13.70
N TYR A 228 -3.31 23.38 -14.63
CA TYR A 228 -3.71 22.89 -15.95
C TYR A 228 -2.84 21.70 -16.34
N LEU A 229 -3.47 20.74 -17.01
CA LEU A 229 -2.80 19.64 -17.73
C LEU A 229 -2.73 20.04 -19.21
N LEU A 230 -1.52 20.03 -19.75
CA LEU A 230 -1.23 20.37 -21.13
C LEU A 230 -0.85 19.10 -21.88
N LYS A 231 -1.59 18.76 -22.93
CA LYS A 231 -1.23 17.64 -23.81
C LYS A 231 -0.37 18.16 -24.96
N PRO A 232 0.80 17.56 -25.21
CA PRO A 232 1.67 18.00 -26.31
C PRO A 232 1.05 17.71 -27.67
N ALA A 233 1.19 18.63 -28.60
CA ALA A 233 0.95 18.35 -30.01
C ALA A 233 2.00 17.38 -30.54
N SER A 234 1.68 16.64 -31.61
CA SER A 234 2.59 15.67 -32.23
C SER A 234 3.93 16.30 -32.54
N GLY A 235 5.01 15.66 -32.06
CA GLY A 235 6.40 16.13 -32.25
C GLY A 235 6.85 17.23 -31.27
N SER A 236 6.00 17.69 -30.37
CA SER A 236 6.38 18.67 -29.34
C SER A 236 7.13 17.99 -28.19
N THR A 237 8.04 18.73 -27.59
CA THR A 237 8.79 18.32 -26.40
C THR A 237 8.40 19.20 -25.21
N SER A 238 8.59 18.72 -23.99
CA SER A 238 8.39 19.52 -22.77
C SER A 238 9.17 20.84 -22.82
N GLN A 239 10.34 20.81 -23.43
CA GLN A 239 11.21 21.98 -23.55
C GLN A 239 10.66 23.00 -24.56
N SER A 240 10.08 22.54 -25.68
CA SER A 240 9.41 23.43 -26.67
C SER A 240 8.14 24.05 -26.08
N MET A 241 7.36 23.26 -25.32
CA MET A 241 6.17 23.75 -24.63
C MET A 241 6.50 24.80 -23.58
N LEU A 242 7.54 24.56 -22.75
CA LEU A 242 8.03 25.55 -21.78
C LEU A 242 8.42 26.85 -22.46
N ARG A 243 9.15 26.78 -23.57
CA ARG A 243 9.54 27.98 -24.35
C ARG A 243 8.32 28.74 -24.85
N SER A 244 7.32 28.07 -25.42
CA SER A 244 6.09 28.68 -25.89
C SER A 244 5.31 29.36 -24.75
N LEU A 245 5.25 28.75 -23.55
CA LEU A 245 4.61 29.37 -22.39
C LEU A 245 5.33 30.67 -21.96
N VAL A 246 6.66 30.67 -21.96
CA VAL A 246 7.47 31.85 -21.65
C VAL A 246 7.31 32.95 -22.69
N GLU A 247 7.29 32.61 -23.99
CA GLU A 247 7.07 33.56 -25.10
C GLU A 247 5.69 34.24 -25.03
N HIS A 248 4.69 33.57 -24.46
CA HIS A 248 3.38 34.14 -24.18
C HIS A 248 3.33 34.93 -22.87
N ASN A 249 4.46 35.19 -22.21
CA ASN A 249 4.55 35.90 -20.93
C ASN A 249 3.72 35.26 -19.80
N ILE A 250 3.57 33.92 -19.78
CA ILE A 250 2.86 33.20 -18.74
C ILE A 250 3.79 33.03 -17.54
N THR A 251 3.36 33.56 -16.40
CA THR A 251 4.08 33.35 -15.13
C THR A 251 3.80 31.97 -14.59
N LEU A 252 4.82 31.10 -14.63
CA LEU A 252 4.71 29.73 -14.11
C LEU A 252 5.11 29.67 -12.65
N GLU A 253 4.26 29.13 -11.81
CA GLU A 253 4.56 28.78 -10.42
C GLU A 253 5.11 27.33 -10.34
N GLN A 254 4.66 26.47 -11.25
CA GLN A 254 5.08 25.08 -11.34
C GLN A 254 5.05 24.63 -12.80
N PHE A 255 6.04 23.83 -13.18
CA PHE A 255 6.12 23.14 -14.46
C PHE A 255 6.70 21.74 -14.22
N GLU A 256 5.92 20.71 -14.46
CA GLU A 256 6.37 19.34 -14.27
C GLU A 256 5.85 18.41 -15.37
N ILE A 257 6.60 17.36 -15.70
CA ILE A 257 6.10 16.28 -16.53
C ILE A 257 5.07 15.51 -15.70
N ALA A 258 3.83 15.45 -16.19
CA ALA A 258 2.77 14.75 -15.50
C ALA A 258 3.08 13.23 -15.49
N THR A 259 3.34 12.71 -14.31
CA THR A 259 3.42 11.25 -14.12
C THR A 259 2.04 10.74 -13.73
N PRO A 260 1.50 9.72 -14.43
CA PRO A 260 0.19 9.19 -14.12
C PRO A 260 0.17 8.60 -12.71
N THR A 261 -0.93 8.74 -12.02
CA THR A 261 -1.17 8.05 -10.75
C THR A 261 -1.44 6.57 -11.00
N LEU A 262 -1.32 5.75 -9.97
CA LEU A 262 -1.73 4.34 -10.09
C LEU A 262 -3.21 4.19 -10.39
N ASP A 263 -4.06 5.14 -9.95
CA ASP A 263 -5.48 5.17 -10.30
C ASP A 263 -5.66 5.36 -11.82
N ASP A 264 -4.93 6.30 -12.44
CA ASP A 264 -4.96 6.53 -13.89
C ASP A 264 -4.50 5.30 -14.66
N ILE A 265 -3.38 4.71 -14.23
CA ILE A 265 -2.83 3.49 -14.82
C ILE A 265 -3.82 2.33 -14.69
N PHE A 266 -4.47 2.19 -13.52
CA PHE A 266 -5.47 1.16 -13.29
C PHE A 266 -6.65 1.29 -14.26
N ILE A 267 -7.20 2.49 -14.39
CA ILE A 267 -8.31 2.78 -15.33
C ILE A 267 -7.88 2.40 -16.74
N GLN A 268 -6.72 2.86 -17.18
CA GLN A 268 -6.20 2.58 -18.53
C GLN A 268 -6.05 1.08 -18.80
N VAL A 269 -5.48 0.33 -17.85
CA VAL A 269 -5.22 -1.10 -18.01
C VAL A 269 -6.52 -1.91 -17.99
N VAL A 270 -7.48 -1.52 -17.17
CA VAL A 270 -8.76 -2.24 -17.03
C VAL A 270 -9.70 -1.93 -18.19
N THR A 271 -9.75 -0.67 -18.66
CA THR A 271 -10.59 -0.27 -19.80
C THR A 271 -9.98 -0.67 -21.14
N GLY A 272 -8.67 -0.50 -21.33
CA GLY A 272 -7.96 -0.91 -22.54
C GLY A 272 -7.93 -2.42 -22.78
N SER A 273 -8.08 -3.24 -21.72
CA SER A 273 -8.24 -4.70 -21.84
C SER A 273 -9.62 -5.12 -22.37
N GLY A 274 -10.56 -4.19 -22.50
CA GLY A 274 -11.90 -4.45 -23.04
C GLY A 274 -12.02 -4.33 -24.57
N GLU A 275 -11.03 -3.74 -25.25
CA GLU A 275 -11.03 -3.56 -26.71
C GLU A 275 -10.26 -4.59 -27.51
N GLY A 276 -9.70 -5.65 -26.84
CA GLY A 276 -8.86 -6.67 -27.45
C GLY A 276 -9.30 -8.12 -27.17
N ALA A 277 -10.61 -8.39 -27.05
CA ALA A 277 -11.12 -9.75 -26.90
C ALA A 277 -12.20 -10.06 -27.97
#